data_e8ecfbea9baaed15716a5146dbe33763
#
_entry.id   e8ecfbea9baaed15716a5146dbe33763
#
_cell.length_a   1.000
_cell.length_b   1.000
_cell.length_c   1.000
_cell.angle_alpha   90.00
_cell.angle_beta   90.00
_cell.angle_gamma   90.00
#
_symmetry.space_group_name_H-M   'P 1'
#
loop_
_entity.id
_entity.type
_entity.pdbx_description
1 polymer ?
#
loop_
_entity_poly.entity_id
_entity_poly.type
_entity_poly.pdbx_seq_one_letter_code
_entity_poly.pdbx_strand_id
1 'polypeptide(L)'
;MSNAIVRGSFRQRVEEKIVQIGNLLWLFFIVLMLQPVISRRMLEYARAQALRNLERSRGSRAIALVHRQETMNLLGFPILRYINVEDSEEILRAIKLTDPQTPIDLIVHSPGGLVLAAMQIAHALANRKAPVTVFVPHFAMSGGTLIALSASHIVMDENAVLGPVDPQIGEYPAASILRVLERKSHDEIDDRTLILADVAEKAIRQLALGVTALLSKRLPGEKAQRLAELLATGHFTHDYPLTVEELRRLDIPVSTEMPEEVTLFMRLFPQPKQLTPSVSYLPTLPGRRA
;
A
#
# COMPACT_ATOMS: atom_id res chain seq x y z
N MET A 1 -31.99 42.38 -59.11
CA MET A 1 -31.39 41.00 -59.06
C MET A 1 -30.10 40.89 -58.23
N SER A 2 -29.35 41.99 -58.04
CA SER A 2 -28.01 41.94 -57.36
C SER A 2 -28.03 41.62 -55.84
N ASN A 3 -29.07 42.02 -55.08
CA ASN A 3 -29.13 41.84 -53.60
C ASN A 3 -29.47 40.43 -53.13
N ALA A 4 -30.03 39.56 -53.94
CA ALA A 4 -30.35 38.17 -53.57
C ALA A 4 -29.12 37.25 -53.64
N ILE A 5 -28.21 37.51 -54.61
CA ILE A 5 -26.96 36.74 -54.81
C ILE A 5 -25.96 37.01 -53.63
N VAL A 6 -25.86 38.27 -53.19
CA VAL A 6 -24.97 38.67 -52.08
C VAL A 6 -25.46 38.09 -50.77
N ARG A 7 -26.77 38.04 -50.50
CA ARG A 7 -27.34 37.45 -49.31
C ARG A 7 -27.16 35.93 -49.25
N GLY A 8 -27.25 35.23 -50.40
CA GLY A 8 -27.01 33.78 -50.49
C GLY A 8 -25.58 33.40 -50.15
N SER A 9 -24.58 34.13 -50.68
CA SER A 9 -23.15 33.88 -50.41
C SER A 9 -22.72 34.22 -48.98
N PHE A 10 -23.37 35.18 -48.34
CA PHE A 10 -23.14 35.51 -46.94
C PHE A 10 -23.68 34.43 -46.01
N ARG A 11 -24.89 33.94 -46.24
CA ARG A 11 -25.53 32.88 -45.47
C ARG A 11 -24.74 31.59 -45.56
N GLN A 12 -24.29 31.23 -46.74
CA GLN A 12 -23.48 30.02 -46.97
C GLN A 12 -22.13 30.09 -46.21
N ARG A 13 -21.44 31.23 -46.18
CA ARG A 13 -20.20 31.47 -45.43
C ARG A 13 -20.43 31.42 -43.90
N VAL A 14 -21.59 31.84 -43.43
CA VAL A 14 -21.95 31.77 -42.02
C VAL A 14 -22.22 30.29 -41.60
N GLU A 15 -22.93 29.56 -42.44
CA GLU A 15 -23.20 28.13 -42.20
C GLU A 15 -21.89 27.29 -42.20
N GLU A 16 -20.99 27.54 -43.14
CA GLU A 16 -19.67 26.88 -43.17
C GLU A 16 -18.83 27.18 -41.90
N LYS A 17 -18.83 28.42 -41.42
CA LYS A 17 -18.14 28.79 -40.18
C LYS A 17 -18.75 28.15 -38.96
N ILE A 18 -20.08 28.03 -38.89
CA ILE A 18 -20.78 27.35 -37.78
C ILE A 18 -20.41 25.85 -37.75
N VAL A 19 -20.36 25.21 -38.93
CA VAL A 19 -19.93 23.80 -39.03
C VAL A 19 -18.48 23.61 -38.63
N GLN A 20 -17.58 24.51 -39.05
CA GLN A 20 -16.18 24.48 -38.65
C GLN A 20 -16.00 24.68 -37.14
N ILE A 21 -16.72 25.62 -36.52
CA ILE A 21 -16.71 25.85 -35.06
C ILE A 21 -17.27 24.61 -34.34
N GLY A 22 -18.35 24.01 -34.84
CA GLY A 22 -18.92 22.78 -34.30
C GLY A 22 -17.91 21.62 -34.32
N ASN A 23 -17.21 21.43 -35.45
CA ASN A 23 -16.18 20.40 -35.57
C ASN A 23 -14.98 20.65 -34.64
N LEU A 24 -14.56 21.90 -34.44
CA LEU A 24 -13.50 22.27 -33.49
C LEU A 24 -13.92 22.01 -32.06
N LEU A 25 -15.16 22.32 -31.68
CA LEU A 25 -15.71 22.02 -30.37
C LEU A 25 -15.78 20.51 -30.11
N TRP A 26 -16.24 19.71 -31.08
CA TRP A 26 -16.24 18.26 -30.99
C TRP A 26 -14.84 17.69 -30.80
N LEU A 27 -13.86 18.18 -31.57
CA LEU A 27 -12.46 17.77 -31.41
C LEU A 27 -11.94 18.11 -30.02
N PHE A 28 -12.25 19.30 -29.51
CA PHE A 28 -11.90 19.74 -28.16
C PHE A 28 -12.50 18.82 -27.08
N PHE A 29 -13.79 18.46 -27.21
CA PHE A 29 -14.44 17.52 -26.28
C PHE A 29 -13.82 16.12 -26.35
N ILE A 30 -13.49 15.61 -27.54
CA ILE A 30 -12.81 14.33 -27.70
C ILE A 30 -11.45 14.35 -27.01
N VAL A 31 -10.65 15.40 -27.18
CA VAL A 31 -9.35 15.56 -26.53
C VAL A 31 -9.51 15.61 -25.00
N LEU A 32 -10.48 16.36 -24.48
CA LEU A 32 -10.78 16.42 -23.05
C LEU A 32 -11.19 15.06 -22.47
N MET A 33 -11.99 14.27 -23.21
CA MET A 33 -12.39 12.94 -22.78
C MET A 33 -11.24 11.92 -22.85
N LEU A 34 -10.33 12.06 -23.82
CA LEU A 34 -9.19 11.15 -23.96
C LEU A 34 -8.04 11.47 -23.01
N GLN A 35 -7.90 12.73 -22.58
CA GLN A 35 -6.83 13.17 -21.70
C GLN A 35 -6.66 12.30 -20.44
N PRO A 36 -7.72 12.00 -19.65
CA PRO A 36 -7.56 11.18 -18.44
C PRO A 36 -7.16 9.73 -18.77
N VAL A 37 -7.63 9.18 -19.89
CA VAL A 37 -7.27 7.83 -20.34
C VAL A 37 -5.79 7.76 -20.73
N ILE A 38 -5.34 8.73 -21.52
CA ILE A 38 -3.93 8.82 -21.97
C ILE A 38 -3.02 9.02 -20.75
N SER A 39 -3.35 9.96 -19.87
CA SER A 39 -2.57 10.23 -18.66
C SER A 39 -2.47 8.99 -17.76
N ARG A 40 -3.55 8.23 -17.59
CA ARG A 40 -3.55 6.98 -16.85
C ARG A 40 -2.64 5.93 -17.49
N ARG A 41 -2.74 5.73 -18.80
CA ARG A 41 -1.88 4.78 -19.55
C ARG A 41 -0.40 5.16 -19.48
N MET A 42 -0.09 6.44 -19.60
CA MET A 42 1.28 6.93 -19.45
C MET A 42 1.83 6.66 -18.04
N LEU A 43 1.01 6.85 -17.00
CA LEU A 43 1.40 6.58 -15.62
C LEU A 43 1.61 5.08 -15.37
N GLU A 44 0.73 4.22 -15.88
CA GLU A 44 0.87 2.76 -15.81
C GLU A 44 2.16 2.29 -16.51
N TYR A 45 2.45 2.85 -17.69
CA TYR A 45 3.70 2.58 -18.41
C TYR A 45 4.94 3.03 -17.63
N ALA A 46 4.90 4.24 -17.06
CA ALA A 46 5.99 4.77 -16.24
C ALA A 46 6.25 3.89 -15.00
N ARG A 47 5.21 3.42 -14.31
CA ARG A 47 5.31 2.49 -13.18
C ARG A 47 5.94 1.17 -13.61
N ALA A 48 5.46 0.58 -14.71
CA ALA A 48 6.03 -0.65 -15.24
C ALA A 48 7.51 -0.48 -15.64
N GLN A 49 7.88 0.68 -16.18
CA GLN A 49 9.28 0.98 -16.53
C GLN A 49 10.16 1.14 -15.28
N ALA A 50 9.66 1.80 -14.23
CA ALA A 50 10.37 1.96 -12.97
C ALA A 50 10.61 0.60 -12.28
N LEU A 51 9.62 -0.31 -12.25
CA LEU A 51 9.80 -1.68 -11.76
C LEU A 51 10.83 -2.45 -12.59
N ARG A 52 10.79 -2.36 -13.92
CA ARG A 52 11.81 -2.98 -14.78
C ARG A 52 13.21 -2.44 -14.53
N ASN A 53 13.36 -1.17 -14.20
CA ASN A 53 14.65 -0.60 -13.85
C ASN A 53 15.17 -1.20 -12.53
N LEU A 54 14.30 -1.32 -11.52
CA LEU A 54 14.64 -1.98 -10.25
C LEU A 54 15.02 -3.45 -10.48
N GLU A 55 14.27 -4.20 -11.31
CA GLU A 55 14.60 -5.58 -11.67
C GLU A 55 15.99 -5.69 -12.29
N ARG A 56 16.35 -4.78 -13.21
CA ARG A 56 17.65 -4.80 -13.89
C ARG A 56 18.80 -4.44 -12.95
N SER A 57 18.63 -3.44 -12.10
CA SER A 57 19.69 -2.99 -11.20
C SER A 57 19.97 -4.02 -10.10
N ARG A 58 18.97 -4.83 -9.72
CA ARG A 58 19.08 -5.78 -8.61
C ARG A 58 19.09 -7.26 -9.02
N GLY A 59 18.83 -7.55 -10.28
CA GLY A 59 18.75 -8.95 -10.77
C GLY A 59 17.60 -9.73 -10.10
N SER A 60 16.50 -9.07 -9.80
CA SER A 60 15.38 -9.58 -9.03
C SER A 60 14.07 -9.51 -9.81
N ARG A 61 12.99 -10.07 -9.27
CA ARG A 61 11.62 -9.81 -9.68
C ARG A 61 11.03 -8.75 -8.77
N ALA A 62 10.65 -7.60 -9.34
CA ALA A 62 10.02 -6.50 -8.59
C ALA A 62 8.49 -6.63 -8.57
N ILE A 63 7.91 -6.57 -7.38
CA ILE A 63 6.48 -6.57 -7.12
C ILE A 63 6.17 -5.34 -6.27
N ALA A 64 4.99 -4.73 -6.44
CA ALA A 64 4.60 -3.58 -5.64
C ALA A 64 3.19 -3.74 -5.09
N LEU A 65 3.04 -3.55 -3.78
CA LEU A 65 1.79 -3.45 -3.04
C LEU A 65 1.69 -2.04 -2.45
N VAL A 66 1.00 -1.14 -3.14
CA VAL A 66 0.93 0.27 -2.77
C VAL A 66 -0.51 0.71 -2.61
N HIS A 67 -0.93 0.88 -1.36
CA HIS A 67 -2.23 1.42 -0.98
C HIS A 67 -2.09 2.90 -0.60
N ARG A 68 -2.27 3.78 -1.57
CA ARG A 68 -2.40 5.21 -1.33
C ARG A 68 -3.85 5.52 -0.98
N GLN A 69 -4.10 5.85 0.25
CA GLN A 69 -5.45 6.11 0.80
C GLN A 69 -6.11 7.34 0.15
N GLU A 70 -5.30 8.26 -0.35
CA GLU A 70 -5.73 9.59 -0.75
C GLU A 70 -6.12 9.70 -2.23
N THR A 71 -5.97 8.64 -3.03
CA THR A 71 -6.06 8.75 -4.49
C THR A 71 -7.41 8.43 -5.10
N MET A 72 -8.39 7.99 -4.31
CA MET A 72 -9.69 7.61 -4.86
C MET A 72 -10.84 8.31 -4.13
N ASN A 73 -11.32 9.39 -4.75
CA ASN A 73 -12.60 9.99 -4.38
C ASN A 73 -13.67 9.52 -5.37
N LEU A 74 -14.57 8.65 -4.94
CA LEU A 74 -15.80 8.41 -5.67
C LEU A 74 -16.87 9.36 -5.11
N LEU A 75 -17.31 10.31 -5.93
CA LEU A 75 -18.31 11.31 -5.53
C LEU A 75 -17.93 12.12 -4.27
N GLY A 76 -16.64 12.35 -4.03
CA GLY A 76 -16.15 13.12 -2.88
C GLY A 76 -15.89 12.32 -1.61
N PHE A 77 -16.12 10.99 -1.61
CA PHE A 77 -15.80 10.12 -0.49
C PHE A 77 -14.44 9.43 -0.70
N PRO A 78 -13.52 9.47 0.29
CA PRO A 78 -12.26 8.75 0.20
C PRO A 78 -12.51 7.24 0.20
N ILE A 79 -12.00 6.53 -0.81
CA ILE A 79 -12.00 5.07 -0.81
C ILE A 79 -10.71 4.60 -0.14
N LEU A 80 -10.86 4.09 1.07
CA LEU A 80 -9.76 3.48 1.80
C LEU A 80 -9.44 2.10 1.20
N ARG A 81 -8.17 1.87 0.86
CA ARG A 81 -7.69 0.58 0.38
C ARG A 81 -6.89 -0.13 1.46
N TYR A 82 -7.18 -1.40 1.63
CA TYR A 82 -6.52 -2.31 2.56
C TYR A 82 -6.14 -3.59 1.83
N ILE A 83 -5.18 -4.34 2.38
CA ILE A 83 -4.81 -5.66 1.86
C ILE A 83 -6.05 -6.55 1.86
N ASN A 84 -6.42 -7.05 0.69
CA ASN A 84 -7.59 -7.88 0.47
C ASN A 84 -7.22 -9.20 -0.25
N VAL A 85 -8.22 -10.02 -0.54
CA VAL A 85 -8.01 -11.33 -1.19
C VAL A 85 -7.47 -11.15 -2.63
N GLU A 86 -7.94 -10.14 -3.36
CA GLU A 86 -7.48 -9.83 -4.73
C GLU A 86 -5.99 -9.50 -4.75
N ASP A 87 -5.52 -8.69 -3.79
CA ASP A 87 -4.09 -8.37 -3.64
C ASP A 87 -3.26 -9.64 -3.39
N SER A 88 -3.76 -10.54 -2.52
CA SER A 88 -3.06 -11.80 -2.24
C SER A 88 -3.01 -12.70 -3.46
N GLU A 89 -4.08 -12.83 -4.23
CA GLU A 89 -4.13 -13.62 -5.46
C GLU A 89 -3.13 -13.11 -6.50
N GLU A 90 -3.06 -11.80 -6.71
CA GLU A 90 -2.14 -11.21 -7.69
C GLU A 90 -0.67 -11.35 -7.25
N ILE A 91 -0.36 -11.13 -5.97
CA ILE A 91 1.01 -11.34 -5.47
C ILE A 91 1.40 -12.81 -5.52
N LEU A 92 0.53 -13.72 -5.10
CA LEU A 92 0.78 -15.16 -5.18
C LEU A 92 0.99 -15.63 -6.62
N ARG A 93 0.23 -15.07 -7.57
CA ARG A 93 0.41 -15.32 -9.00
C ARG A 93 1.79 -14.83 -9.47
N ALA A 94 2.18 -13.61 -9.10
CA ALA A 94 3.49 -13.06 -9.44
C ALA A 94 4.63 -13.90 -8.86
N ILE A 95 4.52 -14.34 -7.60
CA ILE A 95 5.48 -15.24 -6.95
C ILE A 95 5.56 -16.57 -7.68
N LYS A 96 4.42 -17.17 -8.05
CA LYS A 96 4.35 -18.47 -8.73
C LYS A 96 4.95 -18.43 -10.14
N LEU A 97 4.78 -17.32 -10.84
CA LEU A 97 5.35 -17.11 -12.18
C LEU A 97 6.84 -16.74 -12.17
N THR A 98 7.42 -16.48 -10.99
CA THR A 98 8.84 -16.14 -10.84
C THR A 98 9.64 -17.41 -10.56
N ASP A 99 10.74 -17.60 -11.31
CA ASP A 99 11.65 -18.73 -11.10
C ASP A 99 12.04 -18.84 -9.62
N PRO A 100 12.03 -20.05 -9.02
CA PRO A 100 12.34 -20.25 -7.60
C PRO A 100 13.71 -19.74 -7.15
N GLN A 101 14.67 -19.60 -8.05
CA GLN A 101 16.03 -19.12 -7.78
C GLN A 101 16.18 -17.61 -8.01
N THR A 102 15.18 -16.96 -8.59
CA THR A 102 15.19 -15.50 -8.79
C THR A 102 14.81 -14.79 -7.50
N PRO A 103 15.61 -13.85 -6.98
CA PRO A 103 15.25 -13.02 -5.84
C PRO A 103 13.98 -12.22 -6.10
N ILE A 104 13.23 -11.93 -5.04
CA ILE A 104 12.05 -11.05 -5.11
C ILE A 104 12.32 -9.78 -4.33
N ASP A 105 12.02 -8.65 -4.96
CA ASP A 105 11.97 -7.34 -4.35
C ASP A 105 10.50 -6.89 -4.29
N LEU A 106 9.94 -6.76 -3.08
CA LEU A 106 8.57 -6.35 -2.86
C LEU A 106 8.52 -4.97 -2.21
N ILE A 107 7.94 -3.99 -2.90
CA ILE A 107 7.69 -2.67 -2.36
C ILE A 107 6.34 -2.70 -1.64
N VAL A 108 6.32 -2.37 -0.35
CA VAL A 108 5.11 -2.35 0.49
C VAL A 108 4.86 -0.95 1.03
N HIS A 109 3.69 -0.41 0.73
CA HIS A 109 3.16 0.81 1.33
C HIS A 109 1.67 0.59 1.60
N SER A 110 1.30 0.25 2.84
CA SER A 110 -0.04 -0.20 3.17
C SER A 110 -0.39 0.02 4.64
N PRO A 111 -1.63 0.43 4.96
CA PRO A 111 -2.13 0.47 6.34
C PRO A 111 -2.42 -0.93 6.92
N GLY A 112 -2.26 -2.00 6.14
CA GLY A 112 -2.63 -3.35 6.52
C GLY A 112 -3.91 -3.83 5.83
N GLY A 113 -4.63 -4.75 6.45
CA GLY A 113 -5.88 -5.30 5.93
C GLY A 113 -6.19 -6.70 6.44
N LEU A 114 -6.84 -7.52 5.62
CA LEU A 114 -7.28 -8.86 6.00
C LEU A 114 -6.10 -9.75 6.41
N VAL A 115 -6.15 -10.27 7.62
CA VAL A 115 -5.11 -11.17 8.17
C VAL A 115 -4.90 -12.39 7.26
N LEU A 116 -5.99 -12.96 6.72
CA LEU A 116 -5.91 -14.09 5.79
C LEU A 116 -5.02 -13.76 4.58
N ALA A 117 -5.30 -12.66 3.90
CA ALA A 117 -4.58 -12.24 2.71
C ALA A 117 -3.11 -11.92 3.02
N ALA A 118 -2.85 -11.17 4.10
CA ALA A 118 -1.50 -10.82 4.53
C ALA A 118 -0.68 -12.07 4.91
N MET A 119 -1.27 -13.02 5.63
CA MET A 119 -0.62 -14.28 6.00
C MET A 119 -0.34 -15.18 4.79
N GLN A 120 -1.25 -15.24 3.80
CA GLN A 120 -0.99 -15.98 2.56
C GLN A 120 0.22 -15.42 1.82
N ILE A 121 0.32 -14.10 1.67
CA ILE A 121 1.47 -13.42 1.08
C ILE A 121 2.73 -13.72 1.89
N ALA A 122 2.69 -13.50 3.21
CA ALA A 122 3.82 -13.70 4.11
C ALA A 122 4.36 -15.14 4.05
N HIS A 123 3.48 -16.15 4.09
CA HIS A 123 3.88 -17.54 3.96
C HIS A 123 4.49 -17.87 2.59
N ALA A 124 3.93 -17.34 1.51
CA ALA A 124 4.46 -17.57 0.16
C ALA A 124 5.87 -16.98 0.01
N LEU A 125 6.10 -15.76 0.53
CA LEU A 125 7.42 -15.12 0.53
C LEU A 125 8.41 -15.86 1.43
N ALA A 126 8.00 -16.22 2.65
CA ALA A 126 8.84 -16.93 3.61
C ALA A 126 9.26 -18.33 3.16
N ASN A 127 8.54 -18.95 2.23
CA ASN A 127 8.83 -20.26 1.66
C ASN A 127 9.65 -20.21 0.36
N ARG A 128 10.06 -19.02 -0.11
CA ARG A 128 10.93 -18.87 -1.28
C ARG A 128 12.31 -19.42 -1.01
N LYS A 129 12.91 -20.05 -2.03
CA LYS A 129 14.32 -20.52 -2.00
C LYS A 129 15.28 -19.36 -2.15
N ALA A 130 15.01 -18.47 -3.11
CA ALA A 130 15.79 -17.27 -3.31
C ALA A 130 15.43 -16.19 -2.28
N PRO A 131 16.36 -15.28 -1.95
CA PRO A 131 16.11 -14.19 -1.01
C PRO A 131 14.92 -13.30 -1.42
N VAL A 132 14.20 -12.83 -0.42
CA VAL A 132 13.14 -11.84 -0.57
C VAL A 132 13.56 -10.57 0.16
N THR A 133 13.55 -9.44 -0.52
CA THR A 133 13.71 -8.12 0.10
C THR A 133 12.38 -7.39 0.10
N VAL A 134 11.95 -6.90 1.27
CA VAL A 134 10.79 -6.01 1.38
C VAL A 134 11.30 -4.59 1.59
N PHE A 135 10.87 -3.69 0.71
CA PHE A 135 11.11 -2.25 0.81
C PHE A 135 9.90 -1.56 1.42
N VAL A 136 10.13 -0.79 2.47
CA VAL A 136 9.10 0.03 3.14
C VAL A 136 9.47 1.50 2.98
N PRO A 137 8.97 2.19 1.94
CA PRO A 137 9.37 3.56 1.64
C PRO A 137 8.72 4.60 2.55
N HIS A 138 7.66 4.27 3.28
CA HIS A 138 7.00 5.18 4.19
C HIS A 138 6.35 4.45 5.39
N PHE A 139 5.38 3.56 5.17
CA PHE A 139 4.84 2.73 6.24
C PHE A 139 4.30 1.39 5.73
N ALA A 140 4.34 0.37 6.60
CA ALA A 140 3.68 -0.90 6.40
C ALA A 140 3.12 -1.36 7.75
N MET A 141 1.80 -1.10 7.97
CA MET A 141 1.15 -1.35 9.25
C MET A 141 0.47 -2.72 9.25
N SER A 142 0.26 -3.30 10.44
CA SER A 142 -0.58 -4.50 10.61
C SER A 142 -0.21 -5.64 9.63
N GLY A 143 -1.11 -6.00 8.71
CA GLY A 143 -0.84 -7.00 7.65
C GLY A 143 0.37 -6.66 6.78
N GLY A 144 0.68 -5.37 6.58
CA GLY A 144 1.92 -4.93 5.91
C GLY A 144 3.16 -5.29 6.70
N THR A 145 3.11 -5.21 8.04
CA THR A 145 4.18 -5.66 8.93
C THR A 145 4.37 -7.19 8.84
N LEU A 146 3.30 -7.98 8.79
CA LEU A 146 3.41 -9.44 8.58
C LEU A 146 4.18 -9.78 7.30
N ILE A 147 3.88 -9.07 6.23
CA ILE A 147 4.58 -9.22 4.95
C ILE A 147 6.05 -8.83 5.10
N ALA A 148 6.36 -7.70 5.74
CA ALA A 148 7.74 -7.26 5.95
C ALA A 148 8.53 -8.27 6.79
N LEU A 149 7.95 -8.79 7.88
CA LEU A 149 8.57 -9.78 8.75
C LEU A 149 8.82 -11.13 8.09
N SER A 150 8.16 -11.44 6.99
CA SER A 150 8.37 -12.68 6.22
C SER A 150 9.58 -12.66 5.28
N ALA A 151 10.08 -11.46 4.95
CA ALA A 151 11.14 -11.26 3.97
C ALA A 151 12.54 -11.65 4.50
N SER A 152 13.53 -12.00 3.66
CA SER A 152 14.92 -12.24 4.07
C SER A 152 15.62 -10.97 4.51
N HIS A 153 15.27 -9.85 3.89
CA HIS A 153 15.81 -8.53 4.18
C HIS A 153 14.68 -7.51 4.24
N ILE A 154 14.71 -6.64 5.24
CA ILE A 154 13.81 -5.51 5.37
C ILE A 154 14.63 -4.24 5.14
N VAL A 155 14.23 -3.44 4.18
CA VAL A 155 14.84 -2.15 3.88
C VAL A 155 13.77 -1.07 4.07
N MET A 156 14.02 -0.12 4.95
CA MET A 156 13.08 0.94 5.29
C MET A 156 13.72 2.29 4.99
N ASP A 157 12.91 3.26 4.54
CA ASP A 157 13.34 4.66 4.65
C ASP A 157 13.66 4.99 6.12
N GLU A 158 14.58 5.90 6.38
CA GLU A 158 15.00 6.24 7.74
C GLU A 158 13.84 6.75 8.62
N ASN A 159 12.82 7.34 8.01
CA ASN A 159 11.60 7.83 8.67
C ASN A 159 10.39 6.90 8.48
N ALA A 160 10.59 5.74 7.84
CA ALA A 160 9.52 4.77 7.66
C ALA A 160 9.20 4.03 8.95
N VAL A 161 7.99 3.52 9.05
CA VAL A 161 7.52 2.78 10.21
C VAL A 161 6.84 1.47 9.83
N LEU A 162 6.97 0.49 10.71
CA LEU A 162 6.08 -0.67 10.79
C LEU A 162 5.04 -0.42 11.90
N GLY A 163 4.07 -1.32 12.04
CA GLY A 163 3.11 -1.28 13.14
C GLY A 163 2.98 -2.63 13.84
N PRO A 164 2.31 -2.66 15.00
CA PRO A 164 1.88 -3.90 15.62
C PRO A 164 0.97 -4.70 14.70
N VAL A 165 0.82 -5.99 15.00
CA VAL A 165 -0.02 -6.89 14.21
C VAL A 165 -1.20 -7.41 15.02
N ASP A 166 -1.55 -6.74 16.13
CA ASP A 166 -2.65 -7.12 17.01
C ASP A 166 -3.98 -7.19 16.26
N PRO A 167 -4.76 -8.28 16.47
CA PRO A 167 -6.00 -8.48 15.73
C PRO A 167 -7.07 -7.47 16.16
N GLN A 168 -7.82 -6.97 15.17
CA GLN A 168 -8.98 -6.11 15.37
C GLN A 168 -10.26 -6.92 15.16
N ILE A 169 -11.20 -6.82 16.08
CA ILE A 169 -12.52 -7.48 16.02
C ILE A 169 -13.58 -6.38 15.87
N GLY A 170 -14.01 -6.15 14.63
CA GLY A 170 -14.82 -4.97 14.31
C GLY A 170 -14.02 -3.69 14.53
N GLU A 171 -14.48 -2.84 15.42
CA GLU A 171 -13.84 -1.54 15.74
C GLU A 171 -12.90 -1.61 16.97
N TYR A 172 -12.78 -2.79 17.61
CA TYR A 172 -12.06 -2.93 18.87
C TYR A 172 -10.83 -3.83 18.77
N PRO A 173 -9.70 -3.44 19.40
CA PRO A 173 -8.57 -4.36 19.58
C PRO A 173 -8.99 -5.59 20.39
N ALA A 174 -8.62 -6.77 19.91
CA ALA A 174 -8.95 -8.03 20.57
C ALA A 174 -8.50 -8.04 22.04
N ALA A 175 -7.31 -7.54 22.35
CA ALA A 175 -6.80 -7.41 23.70
C ALA A 175 -7.67 -6.51 24.59
N SER A 176 -8.27 -5.46 24.03
CA SER A 176 -9.17 -4.56 24.78
C SER A 176 -10.50 -5.22 25.11
N ILE A 177 -11.00 -6.10 24.23
CA ILE A 177 -12.20 -6.90 24.51
C ILE A 177 -11.94 -7.84 25.69
N LEU A 178 -10.79 -8.53 25.71
CA LEU A 178 -10.42 -9.42 26.82
C LEU A 178 -10.30 -8.69 28.16
N ARG A 179 -9.80 -7.45 28.16
CA ARG A 179 -9.70 -6.64 29.38
C ARG A 179 -11.05 -6.28 30.00
N VAL A 180 -12.15 -6.34 29.26
CA VAL A 180 -13.49 -6.15 29.82
C VAL A 180 -13.81 -7.28 30.79
N LEU A 181 -13.44 -8.54 30.45
CA LEU A 181 -13.66 -9.70 31.30
C LEU A 181 -12.87 -9.65 32.61
N GLU A 182 -11.69 -9.02 32.58
CA GLU A 182 -10.84 -8.84 33.77
C GLU A 182 -11.35 -7.75 34.73
N ARG A 183 -12.13 -6.79 34.22
CA ARG A 183 -12.56 -5.58 34.93
C ARG A 183 -13.99 -5.62 35.43
N LYS A 184 -14.82 -6.51 34.89
CA LYS A 184 -16.23 -6.67 35.25
C LYS A 184 -16.49 -8.04 35.82
N SER A 185 -17.49 -8.14 36.72
CA SER A 185 -18.02 -9.42 37.13
C SER A 185 -18.81 -10.07 35.98
N HIS A 186 -18.85 -11.40 35.94
CA HIS A 186 -19.56 -12.16 34.90
C HIS A 186 -21.03 -11.73 34.74
N ASP A 187 -21.68 -11.37 35.83
CA ASP A 187 -23.10 -10.99 35.87
C ASP A 187 -23.34 -9.61 35.20
N GLU A 188 -22.28 -8.81 34.98
CA GLU A 188 -22.35 -7.48 34.36
C GLU A 188 -21.92 -7.51 32.88
N ILE A 189 -21.61 -8.69 32.35
CA ILE A 189 -21.13 -8.84 30.98
C ILE A 189 -22.24 -9.44 30.12
N ASP A 190 -22.58 -8.79 29.02
CA ASP A 190 -23.55 -9.29 28.06
C ASP A 190 -22.98 -10.41 27.19
N ASP A 191 -23.88 -11.28 26.66
CA ASP A 191 -23.52 -12.44 25.85
C ASP A 191 -22.69 -12.07 24.60
N ARG A 192 -22.95 -10.92 24.00
CA ARG A 192 -22.21 -10.44 22.83
C ARG A 192 -20.74 -10.19 23.17
N THR A 193 -20.49 -9.57 24.32
CA THR A 193 -19.12 -9.31 24.80
C THR A 193 -18.40 -10.63 25.10
N LEU A 194 -19.07 -11.62 25.69
CA LEU A 194 -18.51 -12.95 25.93
C LEU A 194 -18.14 -13.68 24.62
N ILE A 195 -19.03 -13.63 23.61
CA ILE A 195 -18.77 -14.20 22.27
C ILE A 195 -17.58 -13.50 21.62
N LEU A 196 -17.53 -12.17 21.67
CA LEU A 196 -16.40 -11.40 21.10
C LEU A 196 -15.09 -11.71 21.82
N ALA A 197 -15.12 -11.95 23.12
CA ALA A 197 -13.93 -12.31 23.90
C ALA A 197 -13.39 -13.70 23.50
N ASP A 198 -14.25 -14.70 23.27
CA ASP A 198 -13.84 -16.01 22.76
C ASP A 198 -13.19 -15.89 21.37
N VAL A 199 -13.77 -15.08 20.49
CA VAL A 199 -13.19 -14.79 19.15
C VAL A 199 -11.85 -14.06 19.30
N ALA A 200 -11.75 -13.09 20.20
CA ALA A 200 -10.55 -12.30 20.45
C ALA A 200 -9.39 -13.16 20.94
N GLU A 201 -9.64 -14.05 21.89
CA GLU A 201 -8.64 -15.00 22.39
C GLU A 201 -8.09 -15.89 21.28
N LYS A 202 -8.98 -16.47 20.47
CA LYS A 202 -8.61 -17.28 19.31
C LYS A 202 -7.78 -16.50 18.31
N ALA A 203 -8.19 -15.28 17.98
CA ALA A 203 -7.51 -14.42 17.02
C ALA A 203 -6.09 -14.05 17.48
N ILE A 204 -5.92 -13.63 18.73
CA ILE A 204 -4.61 -13.32 19.31
C ILE A 204 -3.70 -14.55 19.28
N ARG A 205 -4.18 -15.71 19.75
CA ARG A 205 -3.39 -16.94 19.77
C ARG A 205 -2.96 -17.38 18.38
N GLN A 206 -3.88 -17.38 17.40
CA GLN A 206 -3.59 -17.77 16.02
C GLN A 206 -2.58 -16.83 15.38
N LEU A 207 -2.72 -15.52 15.59
CA LEU A 207 -1.82 -14.54 15.02
C LEU A 207 -0.43 -14.60 15.66
N ALA A 208 -0.34 -14.72 16.97
CA ALA A 208 0.94 -14.89 17.67
C ALA A 208 1.70 -16.14 17.18
N LEU A 209 1.00 -17.28 17.00
CA LEU A 209 1.58 -18.50 16.41
C LEU A 209 2.08 -18.26 14.99
N GLY A 210 1.29 -17.59 14.15
CA GLY A 210 1.67 -17.26 12.78
C GLY A 210 2.91 -16.36 12.72
N VAL A 211 2.97 -15.30 13.54
CA VAL A 211 4.12 -14.40 13.64
C VAL A 211 5.35 -15.14 14.16
N THR A 212 5.19 -15.97 15.18
CA THR A 212 6.28 -16.81 15.71
C THR A 212 6.86 -17.71 14.60
N ALA A 213 6.02 -18.37 13.81
CA ALA A 213 6.46 -19.20 12.70
C ALA A 213 7.23 -18.45 11.62
N LEU A 214 6.82 -17.20 11.29
CA LEU A 214 7.54 -16.33 10.36
C LEU A 214 8.90 -15.90 10.92
N LEU A 215 8.94 -15.45 12.16
CA LEU A 215 10.15 -14.96 12.81
C LEU A 215 11.17 -16.07 13.12
N SER A 216 10.71 -17.29 13.43
CA SER A 216 11.58 -18.45 13.72
C SER A 216 12.45 -18.88 12.55
N LYS A 217 12.17 -18.40 11.35
CA LYS A 217 13.04 -18.61 10.18
C LYS A 217 14.34 -17.80 10.26
N ARG A 218 14.42 -16.80 11.13
CA ARG A 218 15.56 -15.86 11.23
C ARG A 218 16.06 -15.65 12.66
N LEU A 219 15.19 -15.83 13.64
CA LEU A 219 15.49 -15.59 15.05
C LEU A 219 15.43 -16.90 15.82
N PRO A 220 16.20 -17.06 16.91
CA PRO A 220 16.03 -18.15 17.84
C PRO A 220 14.57 -18.25 18.31
N GLY A 221 14.04 -19.48 18.50
CA GLY A 221 12.63 -19.73 18.77
C GLY A 221 12.06 -18.95 19.94
N GLU A 222 12.77 -18.91 21.09
CA GLU A 222 12.33 -18.12 22.26
C GLU A 222 12.24 -16.61 21.98
N LYS A 223 13.16 -16.09 21.17
CA LYS A 223 13.15 -14.67 20.79
C LYS A 223 12.02 -14.38 19.80
N ALA A 224 11.81 -15.27 18.84
CA ALA A 224 10.71 -15.21 17.90
C ALA A 224 9.36 -15.21 18.62
N GLN A 225 9.20 -16.05 19.63
CA GLN A 225 7.97 -16.11 20.43
C GLN A 225 7.75 -14.83 21.23
N ARG A 226 8.75 -14.38 22.00
CA ARG A 226 8.64 -13.11 22.78
C ARG A 226 8.28 -11.91 21.90
N LEU A 227 8.89 -11.83 20.71
CA LEU A 227 8.62 -10.76 19.78
C LEU A 227 7.22 -10.87 19.16
N ALA A 228 6.77 -12.07 18.85
CA ALA A 228 5.41 -12.32 18.37
C ALA A 228 4.36 -11.93 19.41
N GLU A 229 4.58 -12.29 20.67
CA GLU A 229 3.74 -11.89 21.80
C GLU A 229 3.68 -10.35 21.91
N LEU A 230 4.84 -9.67 21.89
CA LEU A 230 4.91 -8.21 21.95
C LEU A 230 4.10 -7.54 20.84
N LEU A 231 4.18 -8.05 19.62
CA LEU A 231 3.56 -7.44 18.44
C LEU A 231 2.06 -7.79 18.29
N ALA A 232 1.62 -8.97 18.76
CA ALA A 232 0.29 -9.51 18.46
C ALA A 232 -0.70 -9.46 19.64
N THR A 233 -0.26 -9.21 20.87
CA THR A 233 -1.12 -9.34 22.06
C THR A 233 -1.66 -8.02 22.62
N GLY A 234 -1.53 -6.93 21.86
CA GLY A 234 -2.06 -5.62 22.27
C GLY A 234 -1.20 -4.91 23.32
N HIS A 235 0.12 -5.14 23.30
CA HIS A 235 1.06 -4.36 24.09
C HIS A 235 1.10 -2.88 23.62
N PHE A 236 1.01 -2.68 22.32
CA PHE A 236 0.92 -1.38 21.68
C PHE A 236 -0.51 -1.07 21.25
N THR A 237 -0.82 0.19 20.96
CA THR A 237 -2.00 0.55 20.18
C THR A 237 -1.80 0.17 18.72
N HIS A 238 -2.89 -0.12 17.98
CA HIS A 238 -2.79 -0.62 16.61
C HIS A 238 -2.06 0.31 15.64
N ASP A 239 -2.07 1.61 15.92
CA ASP A 239 -1.42 2.68 15.16
C ASP A 239 -0.03 3.06 15.67
N TYR A 240 0.52 2.32 16.66
CA TYR A 240 1.84 2.61 17.23
C TYR A 240 2.93 2.50 16.17
N PRO A 241 3.74 3.56 15.94
CA PRO A 241 4.78 3.55 14.90
C PRO A 241 6.05 2.88 15.43
N LEU A 242 6.33 1.67 14.98
CA LEU A 242 7.61 1.00 15.21
C LEU A 242 8.65 1.58 14.24
N THR A 243 9.48 2.49 14.73
CA THR A 243 10.54 3.13 13.97
C THR A 243 11.71 2.18 13.68
N VAL A 244 12.57 2.57 12.74
CA VAL A 244 13.82 1.82 12.45
C VAL A 244 14.64 1.57 13.71
N GLU A 245 14.73 2.57 14.61
CA GLU A 245 15.47 2.45 15.84
C GLU A 245 14.84 1.45 16.83
N GLU A 246 13.51 1.48 16.99
CA GLU A 246 12.78 0.53 17.83
C GLU A 246 12.87 -0.90 17.30
N LEU A 247 12.77 -1.09 15.99
CA LEU A 247 12.95 -2.41 15.38
C LEU A 247 14.36 -2.96 15.64
N ARG A 248 15.38 -2.12 15.57
CA ARG A 248 16.76 -2.50 15.91
C ARG A 248 16.91 -2.85 17.40
N ARG A 249 16.26 -2.10 18.31
CA ARG A 249 16.23 -2.43 19.75
C ARG A 249 15.51 -3.77 20.02
N LEU A 250 14.55 -4.12 19.22
CA LEU A 250 13.85 -5.41 19.26
C LEU A 250 14.63 -6.51 18.52
N ASP A 251 15.86 -6.20 18.05
CA ASP A 251 16.71 -7.09 17.28
C ASP A 251 16.07 -7.63 15.98
N ILE A 252 15.18 -6.84 15.40
CA ILE A 252 14.71 -7.08 14.03
C ILE A 252 15.71 -6.39 13.10
N PRO A 253 16.45 -7.15 12.27
CA PRO A 253 17.45 -6.56 11.39
C PRO A 253 16.76 -5.78 10.26
N VAL A 254 17.00 -4.45 10.24
CA VAL A 254 16.53 -3.53 9.21
C VAL A 254 17.68 -2.70 8.66
N SER A 255 17.73 -2.56 7.34
CA SER A 255 18.61 -1.63 6.62
C SER A 255 17.87 -0.36 6.27
N THR A 256 18.61 0.74 6.12
CA THR A 256 18.07 2.01 5.60
C THR A 256 18.63 2.37 4.23
N GLU A 257 19.35 1.43 3.59
CA GLU A 257 19.91 1.63 2.25
C GLU A 257 18.82 1.47 1.18
N MET A 258 17.92 2.45 1.09
CA MET A 258 16.82 2.45 0.14
C MET A 258 17.34 2.74 -1.28
N PRO A 259 17.10 1.85 -2.27
CA PRO A 259 17.46 2.11 -3.66
C PRO A 259 16.71 3.33 -4.21
N GLU A 260 17.40 4.14 -5.01
CA GLU A 260 16.81 5.32 -5.65
C GLU A 260 15.61 4.96 -6.53
N GLU A 261 15.67 3.80 -7.20
CA GLU A 261 14.60 3.28 -8.04
C GLU A 261 13.28 3.10 -7.28
N VAL A 262 13.33 2.69 -6.00
CA VAL A 262 12.14 2.58 -5.14
C VAL A 262 11.57 3.95 -4.85
N THR A 263 12.43 4.92 -4.53
CA THR A 263 12.01 6.31 -4.28
C THR A 263 11.39 6.93 -5.53
N LEU A 264 11.99 6.74 -6.69
CA LEU A 264 11.46 7.20 -7.98
C LEU A 264 10.14 6.53 -8.33
N PHE A 265 10.01 5.21 -8.08
CA PHE A 265 8.76 4.48 -8.26
C PHE A 265 7.63 5.07 -7.41
N MET A 266 7.88 5.37 -6.13
CA MET A 266 6.88 5.94 -5.24
C MET A 266 6.40 7.33 -5.65
N ARG A 267 7.22 8.13 -6.34
CA ARG A 267 6.80 9.41 -6.91
C ARG A 267 5.73 9.27 -8.00
N LEU A 268 5.60 8.09 -8.61
CA LEU A 268 4.57 7.77 -9.61
C LEU A 268 3.20 7.44 -8.98
N PHE A 269 3.07 7.58 -7.65
CA PHE A 269 1.82 7.49 -6.92
C PHE A 269 1.49 8.85 -6.30
N PRO A 270 1.05 9.82 -7.12
CA PRO A 270 0.77 11.15 -6.63
C PRO A 270 -0.36 11.14 -5.61
N GLN A 271 -0.23 11.97 -4.60
CA GLN A 271 -1.32 12.32 -3.70
C GLN A 271 -2.42 13.08 -4.47
N PRO A 272 -3.72 12.98 -4.10
CA PRO A 272 -4.75 13.82 -4.69
C PRO A 272 -4.36 15.28 -4.52
N LYS A 273 -4.47 16.04 -5.59
CA LYS A 273 -4.25 17.48 -5.52
C LYS A 273 -5.38 18.08 -4.66
N GLN A 274 -5.04 18.44 -3.44
CA GLN A 274 -5.92 19.30 -2.65
C GLN A 274 -5.95 20.68 -3.30
N LEU A 275 -7.10 21.35 -3.28
CA LEU A 275 -7.23 22.73 -3.79
C LEU A 275 -6.25 23.67 -3.08
N THR A 276 -5.98 23.42 -1.81
CA THR A 276 -4.95 24.05 -0.98
C THR A 276 -4.08 22.95 -0.38
N PRO A 277 -2.82 22.79 -0.80
CA PRO A 277 -1.94 21.78 -0.23
C PRO A 277 -1.63 22.12 1.23
N SER A 278 -1.72 21.12 2.11
CA SER A 278 -1.41 21.27 3.54
C SER A 278 0.10 21.49 3.78
N VAL A 279 0.95 21.06 2.84
CA VAL A 279 2.41 21.22 2.90
C VAL A 279 2.89 21.84 1.61
N SER A 280 3.67 22.91 1.72
CA SER A 280 4.28 23.59 0.58
C SER A 280 5.76 23.79 0.81
N TYR A 281 6.59 23.43 -0.16
CA TYR A 281 8.02 23.70 -0.15
C TYR A 281 8.53 23.90 -1.57
N LEU A 282 9.64 24.62 -1.71
CA LEU A 282 10.34 24.74 -2.99
C LEU A 282 11.35 23.57 -3.09
N PRO A 283 11.19 22.66 -4.06
CA PRO A 283 12.16 21.60 -4.26
C PRO A 283 13.51 22.20 -4.65
N THR A 284 14.57 21.85 -3.93
CA THR A 284 15.94 22.18 -4.35
C THR A 284 16.28 21.38 -5.60
N LEU A 285 16.74 22.08 -6.65
CA LEU A 285 17.23 21.41 -7.85
C LEU A 285 18.44 20.55 -7.50
N PRO A 286 18.56 19.31 -7.98
CA PRO A 286 19.75 18.49 -7.78
C PRO A 286 20.96 19.26 -8.34
N GLY A 287 21.95 19.57 -7.48
CA GLY A 287 23.21 20.21 -7.89
C GLY A 287 23.49 21.61 -7.35
N ARG A 288 22.59 22.27 -6.63
CA ARG A 288 22.91 23.47 -5.85
C ARG A 288 22.92 23.13 -4.36
N ARG A 289 24.10 22.75 -3.85
CA ARG A 289 24.41 22.90 -2.41
C ARG A 289 24.54 24.39 -2.16
N ALA A 290 23.81 24.90 -1.17
CA ALA A 290 23.96 26.24 -0.65
C ALA A 290 25.35 26.40 0.01
#